data_6bfa7d1e292a37498c6bd06ea4bc36c4
#
_entry.id   6bfa7d1e292a37498c6bd06ea4bc36c4
#
_cell.length_a   1.000
_cell.length_b   1.000
_cell.length_c   1.000
_cell.angle_alpha   90.00
_cell.angle_beta   90.00
_cell.angle_gamma   90.00
#
_symmetry.space_group_name_H-M   'P 1'
#
loop_
_entity.id
_entity.type
_entity.pdbx_description
1 polymer ?
#
loop_
_entity_poly.entity_id
_entity_poly.type
_entity_poly.pdbx_seq_one_letter_code
_entity_poly.pdbx_strand_id
1 'polypeptide(L)' 'MTKMTIREITELVDETMARAHCHRTFPIYIDKRMKTTLGLVRSNFLGIREMKISNLLLEHGTDEHIRDTIKHECAHAI' A
#
# COMPACT_ATOMS: atom_id res chain seq x y z
N MET A 1 -9.19 15.50 -11.83
CA MET A 1 -8.07 14.81 -11.22
C MET A 1 -8.57 13.56 -10.50
N THR A 2 -8.13 12.41 -10.96
CA THR A 2 -8.60 11.14 -10.43
C THR A 2 -7.71 10.69 -9.27
N LYS A 3 -8.32 10.50 -8.12
CA LYS A 3 -7.64 9.90 -6.98
C LYS A 3 -7.68 8.38 -7.16
N MET A 4 -6.62 7.71 -6.77
CA MET A 4 -6.63 6.26 -6.76
C MET A 4 -7.60 5.75 -5.71
N THR A 5 -8.45 4.80 -6.08
CA THR A 5 -9.37 4.15 -5.16
C THR A 5 -8.68 3.00 -4.43
N ILE A 6 -9.29 2.51 -3.35
CA ILE A 6 -8.77 1.33 -2.66
C ILE A 6 -8.70 0.12 -3.60
N ARG A 7 -9.60 0.02 -4.55
CA ARG A 7 -9.59 -1.05 -5.55
C ARG A 7 -8.36 -0.95 -6.43
N GLU A 8 -8.05 0.24 -6.94
CA GLU A 8 -6.87 0.45 -7.77
C GLU A 8 -5.58 0.19 -6.99
N ILE A 9 -5.53 0.61 -5.72
CA ILE A 9 -4.39 0.36 -4.84
C ILE A 9 -4.21 -1.15 -4.64
N THR A 10 -5.30 -1.86 -4.37
CA THR A 10 -5.27 -3.31 -4.18
C THR A 10 -4.76 -4.02 -5.44
N GLU A 11 -5.25 -3.62 -6.61
CA GLU A 11 -4.79 -4.18 -7.88
C GLU A 11 -3.30 -3.92 -8.10
N LEU A 12 -2.82 -2.72 -7.77
CA LEU A 12 -1.42 -2.37 -7.92
C LEU A 12 -0.54 -3.18 -6.98
N VAL A 13 -0.97 -3.38 -5.73
CA VAL A 13 -0.25 -4.20 -4.77
C VAL A 13 -0.19 -5.64 -5.25
N ASP A 14 -1.32 -6.20 -5.67
CA ASP A 14 -1.39 -7.58 -6.16
C ASP A 14 -0.50 -7.79 -7.38
N GLU A 15 -0.51 -6.86 -8.32
CA GLU A 15 0.33 -6.91 -9.50
C GLU A 15 1.83 -6.82 -9.14
N THR A 16 2.17 -5.90 -8.25
CA THR A 16 3.56 -5.71 -7.83
C THR A 16 4.09 -6.95 -7.13
N MET A 17 3.31 -7.55 -6.25
CA MET A 17 3.70 -8.77 -5.56
C MET A 17 3.77 -9.97 -6.51
N ALA A 18 2.86 -10.06 -7.46
CA ALA A 18 2.87 -11.14 -8.45
C ALA A 18 4.15 -11.12 -9.31
N ARG A 19 4.67 -9.93 -9.62
CA ARG A 19 5.95 -9.79 -10.34
C ARG A 19 7.13 -10.33 -9.55
N ALA A 20 7.01 -10.37 -8.22
CA ALA A 20 8.01 -10.96 -7.34
C ALA A 20 7.67 -12.40 -6.98
N HIS A 21 6.73 -13.02 -7.67
CA HIS A 21 6.25 -14.39 -7.44
C HIS A 21 5.65 -14.57 -6.03
N CYS A 22 5.02 -13.52 -5.51
CA CYS A 22 4.38 -13.56 -4.20
C CYS A 22 2.87 -13.33 -4.34
N HIS A 23 2.12 -13.89 -3.40
CA HIS A 23 0.68 -13.65 -3.28
C HIS A 23 0.41 -12.80 -2.06
N ARG A 24 -0.49 -11.84 -2.22
CA ARG A 24 -0.95 -11.04 -1.09
C ARG A 24 -1.86 -11.88 -0.21
N THR A 25 -1.56 -11.94 1.09
CA THR A 25 -2.35 -12.69 2.06
C THR A 25 -2.88 -11.81 3.19
N PHE A 26 -2.79 -10.49 3.03
CA PHE A 26 -3.14 -9.52 4.05
C PHE A 26 -4.09 -8.47 3.49
N PRO A 27 -4.93 -7.85 4.35
CA PRO A 27 -5.80 -6.75 3.93
C PRO A 27 -5.03 -5.46 3.74
N ILE A 28 -5.61 -4.57 2.94
CA ILE A 28 -5.08 -3.23 2.67
C ILE A 28 -6.12 -2.23 3.16
N TYR A 29 -5.68 -1.27 3.97
CA TYR A 29 -6.57 -0.24 4.52
C TYR A 29 -6.07 1.15 4.17
N ILE A 30 -7.01 2.08 4.04
CA ILE A 30 -6.72 3.50 3.99
C ILE A 30 -6.96 4.05 5.39
N ASP A 31 -5.90 4.62 5.98
CA ASP A 31 -5.94 5.13 7.35
C ASP A 31 -5.99 6.65 7.34
N LYS A 32 -7.07 7.22 7.87
CA LYS A 32 -7.28 8.66 7.95
C LYS A 32 -6.49 9.30 9.09
N ARG A 33 -5.93 8.50 10.00
CA ARG A 33 -5.20 8.99 11.17
C ARG A 33 -3.70 9.09 10.94
N MET A 34 -3.19 8.47 9.88
CA MET A 34 -1.77 8.53 9.57
C MET A 34 -1.41 9.90 9.02
N LYS A 35 -0.59 10.66 9.74
CA LYS A 35 -0.20 12.02 9.37
C LYS A 35 1.29 12.17 9.12
N THR A 36 2.10 11.28 9.68
CA THR A 36 3.56 11.37 9.60
C THR A 36 4.17 10.31 8.70
N THR A 37 3.41 9.26 8.37
CA THR A 37 3.87 8.15 7.53
C THR A 37 2.91 8.00 6.36
N LEU A 38 3.42 7.83 5.15
CA LEU A 38 2.60 7.70 3.95
C LEU A 38 2.08 6.29 3.74
N GLY A 39 2.82 5.28 4.20
CA GLY A 39 2.40 3.89 4.13
C GLY A 39 3.03 3.09 5.25
N LEU A 40 2.42 1.98 5.58
CA LEU A 40 2.88 1.12 6.67
C LEU A 40 2.51 -0.32 6.39
N VAL A 41 3.47 -1.22 6.58
CA VAL A 41 3.24 -2.66 6.60
C VAL A 41 3.46 -3.15 8.01
N ARG A 42 2.44 -3.74 8.62
CA ARG A 42 2.55 -4.31 9.95
C ARG A 42 2.77 -5.82 9.85
N SER A 43 3.73 -6.29 10.61
CA SER A 43 4.06 -7.72 10.62
C SER A 43 4.30 -8.21 12.04
N ASN A 44 4.22 -9.51 12.20
CA ASN A 44 4.63 -10.19 13.43
C ASN A 44 5.42 -11.44 13.04
N PHE A 45 5.76 -12.28 14.01
CA PHE A 45 6.54 -13.49 13.75
C PHE A 45 5.82 -14.51 12.86
N LEU A 46 4.51 -14.36 12.65
CA LEU A 46 3.73 -15.21 11.76
C LEU A 46 3.67 -14.71 10.32
N GLY A 47 4.17 -13.49 10.09
CA GLY A 47 4.18 -12.88 8.76
C GLY A 47 3.51 -11.51 8.72
N ILE A 48 3.17 -11.04 7.51
CA ILE A 48 2.52 -9.75 7.30
C ILE A 48 1.06 -9.83 7.72
N ARG A 49 0.63 -8.89 8.54
CA ARG A 49 -0.75 -8.82 9.02
C ARG A 49 -1.63 -7.85 8.24
N GLU A 50 -1.09 -6.70 7.86
CA GLU A 50 -1.86 -5.67 7.16
C GLU A 50 -0.95 -4.66 6.49
N MET A 51 -1.50 -3.95 5.50
CA MET A 51 -0.87 -2.80 4.89
C MET A 51 -1.81 -1.62 5.05
N LYS A 52 -1.28 -0.48 5.48
CA LYS A 52 -2.04 0.76 5.61
C LYS A 52 -1.46 1.83 4.71
N ILE A 53 -2.33 2.56 4.04
CA ILE A 53 -1.94 3.69 3.19
C ILE A 53 -2.59 4.94 3.78
N SER A 54 -1.81 6.00 3.92
CA SER A 54 -2.31 7.25 4.46
C SER A 54 -3.33 7.88 3.51
N ASN A 55 -4.46 8.32 4.07
CA ASN A 55 -5.44 9.06 3.31
C ASN A 55 -4.86 10.39 2.77
N LEU A 56 -3.91 10.99 3.49
CA LEU A 56 -3.24 12.21 3.03
C LEU A 56 -2.48 11.99 1.74
N LEU A 57 -1.84 10.83 1.58
CA LEU A 57 -1.16 10.49 0.35
C LEU A 57 -2.15 10.45 -0.83
N LEU A 58 -3.32 9.89 -0.61
CA LEU A 58 -4.34 9.78 -1.66
C LEU A 58 -4.96 11.14 -2.00
N GLU A 59 -5.09 12.02 -1.02
CA GLU A 59 -5.68 13.35 -1.23
C GLU A 59 -4.70 14.34 -1.87
N HIS A 60 -3.42 14.27 -1.51
CA HIS A 60 -2.44 15.28 -1.87
C HIS A 60 -1.31 14.78 -2.74
N GLY A 61 -1.12 13.46 -2.85
CA GLY A 61 -0.06 12.89 -3.67
C GLY A 61 -0.42 12.84 -5.15
N THR A 62 0.61 12.83 -6.00
CA THR A 62 0.43 12.55 -7.41
C THR A 62 0.30 11.04 -7.61
N ASP A 63 -0.22 10.61 -8.76
CA ASP A 63 -0.29 9.18 -9.10
C ASP A 63 1.09 8.53 -9.02
N GLU A 64 2.13 9.22 -9.50
CA GLU A 64 3.49 8.73 -9.45
C GLU A 64 3.95 8.52 -8.00
N HIS A 65 3.70 9.51 -7.13
CA HIS A 65 4.07 9.42 -5.72
C HIS A 65 3.34 8.28 -5.03
N ILE A 66 2.05 8.12 -5.31
CA ILE A 66 1.25 7.03 -4.75
C ILE A 66 1.81 5.68 -5.18
N ARG A 67 2.11 5.51 -6.47
CA ARG A 67 2.67 4.27 -7.00
C ARG A 67 4.03 3.95 -6.41
N ASP A 68 4.89 4.95 -6.26
CA ASP A 68 6.21 4.77 -5.65
C ASP A 68 6.10 4.35 -4.19
N THR A 69 5.20 4.97 -3.44
CA THR A 69 4.96 4.62 -2.04
C THR A 69 4.47 3.18 -1.92
N ILE A 70 3.53 2.78 -2.77
CA ILE A 70 2.99 1.41 -2.76
C ILE A 70 4.10 0.40 -3.10
N LYS A 71 4.93 0.68 -4.09
CA LYS A 71 6.05 -0.19 -4.45
C LYS A 71 7.04 -0.32 -3.29
N HIS A 72 7.30 0.78 -2.60
CA HIS A 72 8.18 0.77 -1.43
C HIS A 72 7.63 -0.13 -0.32
N GLU A 73 6.33 -0.03 -0.02
CA GLU A 73 5.70 -0.87 0.98
C GLU A 73 5.65 -2.34 0.55
N CYS A 74 5.40 -2.60 -0.73
CA CYS A 74 5.44 -3.96 -1.25
C CYS A 74 6.82 -4.59 -1.09
N ALA A 75 7.89 -3.81 -1.26
CA ALA A 75 9.25 -4.31 -1.05
C ALA A 75 9.45 -4.77 0.40
N HIS A 76 8.84 -4.10 1.36
CA HIS A 76 8.89 -4.55 2.77
C HIS A 76 8.05 -5.83 2.98
N ALA A 77 7.02 -6.04 2.19
CA ALA A 77 6.13 -7.19 2.31
C ALA A 77 6.67 -8.45 1.61
N ILE A 78 7.62 -8.28 0.73
CA ILE A 78 8.29 -9.36 0.01
C ILE A 78 9.53 -9.80 0.79
#